data_18ef05735e8a05a36d40de53d881857c
#
_entry.id   18ef05735e8a05a36d40de53d881857c
#
_cell.length_a   1.000
_cell.length_b   1.000
_cell.length_c   1.000
_cell.angle_alpha   90.00
_cell.angle_beta   90.00
_cell.angle_gamma   90.00
#
_symmetry.space_group_name_H-M   'P 1'
#
loop_
_entity.id
_entity.type
_entity.pdbx_description
1 polymer ?
#
loop_
_entity_poly.entity_id
_entity_poly.type
_entity_poly.pdbx_seq_one_letter_code
_entity_poly.pdbx_strand_id
1 'polypeptide(L)'
;MKKFGIWAVTAALFFAPMGLSSCSMGSSASEMKGSLNFTQDDLTEKPFKAIDVDVIASVYYTQNNGDECSVRLDYSAIKDAEFVQKLKEKLKVVYRDGEVKIGLNGKVKVPAACNSEKNRLKIYITSPDLVKIAQEGVGSFYAKTINSDRLKIDNEGVGSVKIGKILANKLEVTNEGVGSVNIDDVAGDDMNIDN
;
A
#
# COMPACT_ATOMS: atom_id res chain seq x y z
N MET A 1 -14.51 -2.00 56.09
CA MET A 1 -15.91 -2.06 55.64
C MET A 1 -15.97 -1.57 54.18
N LYS A 2 -16.21 -2.50 53.28
CA LYS A 2 -16.24 -2.28 51.81
C LYS A 2 -17.62 -1.85 51.39
N LYS A 3 -17.75 -0.77 50.60
CA LYS A 3 -19.01 -0.44 49.95
C LYS A 3 -18.78 -0.52 48.43
N PHE A 4 -19.41 -1.48 47.79
CA PHE A 4 -19.53 -1.63 46.34
C PHE A 4 -20.71 -0.79 45.83
N GLY A 5 -20.44 0.12 44.88
CA GLY A 5 -21.46 0.83 44.13
C GLY A 5 -21.68 0.14 42.78
N ILE A 6 -22.89 -0.40 42.58
CA ILE A 6 -23.35 -1.01 41.34
C ILE A 6 -23.92 0.10 40.48
N TRP A 7 -23.37 0.30 39.28
CA TRP A 7 -23.95 1.13 38.23
C TRP A 7 -24.64 0.24 37.20
N ALA A 8 -25.95 0.36 37.14
CA ALA A 8 -26.76 -0.30 36.13
C ALA A 8 -26.66 0.47 34.81
N VAL A 9 -26.23 -0.21 33.77
CA VAL A 9 -26.27 0.31 32.37
C VAL A 9 -27.52 -0.26 31.71
N THR A 10 -28.46 0.63 31.40
CA THR A 10 -29.68 0.30 30.67
C THR A 10 -29.36 0.17 29.19
N ALA A 11 -29.46 -1.03 28.63
CA ALA A 11 -29.35 -1.27 27.20
C ALA A 11 -30.70 -0.99 26.54
N ALA A 12 -30.75 -0.01 25.64
CA ALA A 12 -31.87 0.21 24.73
C ALA A 12 -31.69 -0.67 23.49
N LEU A 13 -32.63 -1.66 23.37
CA LEU A 13 -32.74 -2.48 22.16
C LEU A 13 -33.43 -1.67 21.05
N PHE A 14 -32.74 -1.38 19.98
CA PHE A 14 -33.37 -1.01 18.71
C PHE A 14 -33.47 -2.23 17.81
N PHE A 15 -34.70 -2.66 17.57
CA PHE A 15 -35.05 -3.62 16.53
C PHE A 15 -35.04 -2.91 15.17
N ALA A 16 -34.25 -3.40 14.21
CA ALA A 16 -34.41 -3.09 12.80
C ALA A 16 -34.59 -4.39 12.00
N PRO A 17 -35.38 -4.38 10.92
CA PRO A 17 -35.95 -5.59 10.33
C PRO A 17 -34.95 -6.37 9.48
N MET A 18 -35.09 -7.69 9.51
CA MET A 18 -34.34 -8.66 8.72
C MET A 18 -34.60 -8.48 7.21
N GLY A 19 -33.55 -8.20 6.46
CA GLY A 19 -33.48 -8.47 5.04
C GLY A 19 -32.66 -9.73 4.80
N LEU A 20 -33.33 -10.81 4.40
CA LEU A 20 -32.69 -12.04 3.92
C LEU A 20 -31.90 -11.76 2.65
N SER A 21 -30.59 -11.91 2.68
CA SER A 21 -29.77 -11.99 1.47
C SER A 21 -28.87 -13.22 1.55
N SER A 22 -28.99 -14.04 0.54
CA SER A 22 -28.44 -15.37 0.36
C SER A 22 -26.92 -15.42 0.53
N CYS A 23 -26.47 -16.38 1.36
CA CYS A 23 -25.07 -16.82 1.41
C CYS A 23 -24.67 -17.46 0.09
N SER A 24 -23.69 -16.88 -0.59
CA SER A 24 -22.83 -17.62 -1.49
C SER A 24 -21.45 -17.75 -0.83
N MET A 25 -21.06 -19.00 -0.50
CA MET A 25 -19.71 -19.33 -0.06
C MET A 25 -18.75 -19.09 -1.24
N GLY A 26 -17.89 -18.09 -1.11
CA GLY A 26 -16.75 -17.84 -1.98
C GLY A 26 -15.57 -17.47 -1.10
N SER A 27 -14.46 -18.18 -1.29
CA SER A 27 -13.16 -18.06 -0.63
C SER A 27 -12.81 -16.62 -0.23
N SER A 28 -12.52 -16.43 1.06
CA SER A 28 -12.24 -15.16 1.69
C SER A 28 -10.85 -14.61 1.28
N ALA A 29 -10.82 -13.91 0.15
CA ALA A 29 -9.92 -12.80 -0.02
C ALA A 29 -10.69 -11.58 0.53
N SER A 30 -10.20 -10.91 1.57
CA SER A 30 -10.80 -9.67 2.04
C SER A 30 -10.49 -8.57 1.02
N GLU A 31 -11.33 -8.47 -0.02
CA GLU A 31 -11.32 -7.32 -0.91
C GLU A 31 -11.91 -6.13 -0.17
N MET A 32 -11.05 -5.19 0.23
CA MET A 32 -11.53 -3.90 0.68
C MET A 32 -11.93 -3.04 -0.52
N LYS A 33 -13.23 -2.82 -0.66
CA LYS A 33 -13.74 -1.78 -1.56
C LYS A 33 -13.46 -0.44 -0.91
N GLY A 34 -12.47 0.30 -1.42
CA GLY A 34 -12.27 1.70 -1.06
C GLY A 34 -13.57 2.48 -1.23
N SER A 35 -14.00 3.19 -0.20
CA SER A 35 -15.22 3.98 -0.21
C SER A 35 -15.13 5.11 -1.25
N LEU A 36 -16.21 5.30 -2.03
CA LEU A 36 -16.26 6.04 -3.29
C LEU A 36 -16.20 7.59 -3.16
N ASN A 37 -15.88 8.17 -2.02
CA ASN A 37 -16.08 9.61 -1.80
C ASN A 37 -14.85 10.41 -1.37
N PHE A 38 -13.61 9.89 -1.53
CA PHE A 38 -12.44 10.56 -1.00
C PHE A 38 -11.45 10.98 -2.08
N THR A 39 -10.93 12.21 -1.96
CA THR A 39 -9.73 12.65 -2.67
C THR A 39 -8.47 12.05 -2.05
N GLN A 40 -8.60 11.49 -0.84
CA GLN A 40 -7.55 10.89 -0.05
C GLN A 40 -8.18 9.82 0.85
N ASP A 41 -7.80 8.57 0.65
CA ASP A 41 -8.27 7.44 1.44
C ASP A 41 -7.15 6.96 2.36
N ASP A 42 -7.41 6.94 3.67
CA ASP A 42 -6.53 6.33 4.66
C ASP A 42 -7.02 4.90 4.94
N LEU A 43 -6.18 3.93 4.64
CA LEU A 43 -6.44 2.52 4.91
C LEU A 43 -5.50 2.08 6.04
N THR A 44 -6.05 1.97 7.26
CA THR A 44 -5.36 1.39 8.40
C THR A 44 -5.76 -0.06 8.51
N GLU A 45 -4.79 -0.96 8.37
CA GLU A 45 -5.09 -2.36 8.17
C GLU A 45 -4.16 -3.32 8.92
N LYS A 46 -4.39 -4.60 8.67
CA LYS A 46 -3.61 -5.70 9.22
C LYS A 46 -2.11 -5.51 8.96
N PRO A 47 -1.25 -6.01 9.86
CA PRO A 47 0.19 -5.93 9.67
C PRO A 47 0.62 -6.53 8.33
N PHE A 48 1.40 -5.76 7.57
CA PHE A 48 2.05 -6.24 6.35
C PHE A 48 3.54 -5.90 6.40
N LYS A 49 4.32 -6.68 5.66
CA LYS A 49 5.77 -6.52 5.52
C LYS A 49 6.22 -6.60 4.06
N ALA A 50 5.29 -6.77 3.14
CA ALA A 50 5.54 -6.81 1.71
C ALA A 50 4.62 -5.84 0.98
N ILE A 51 5.14 -5.18 -0.04
CA ILE A 51 4.43 -4.20 -0.87
C ILE A 51 4.59 -4.61 -2.32
N ASP A 52 3.46 -4.67 -3.04
CA ASP A 52 3.39 -4.90 -4.48
C ASP A 52 2.56 -3.79 -5.12
N VAL A 53 3.14 -3.07 -6.08
CA VAL A 53 2.51 -1.92 -6.73
C VAL A 53 2.49 -2.10 -8.24
N ASP A 54 1.30 -2.35 -8.78
CA ASP A 54 1.00 -2.47 -10.21
C ASP A 54 0.03 -1.37 -10.67
N VAL A 55 0.45 -0.13 -10.52
CA VAL A 55 -0.32 1.06 -10.92
C VAL A 55 0.59 2.22 -11.29
N ILE A 56 0.06 3.22 -12.03
CA ILE A 56 0.79 4.46 -12.29
C ILE A 56 0.71 5.36 -11.06
N ALA A 57 1.79 5.36 -10.26
CA ALA A 57 1.85 6.09 -8.99
C ALA A 57 3.27 6.51 -8.60
N SER A 58 3.35 7.45 -7.68
CA SER A 58 4.55 7.71 -6.89
C SER A 58 4.31 7.21 -5.47
N VAL A 59 5.10 6.24 -5.04
CA VAL A 59 4.97 5.59 -3.72
C VAL A 59 5.98 6.20 -2.76
N TYR A 60 5.53 6.58 -1.58
CA TYR A 60 6.35 7.13 -0.50
C TYR A 60 6.21 6.21 0.70
N TYR A 61 7.27 5.49 1.00
CA TYR A 61 7.31 4.58 2.14
C TYR A 61 8.01 5.22 3.35
N THR A 62 7.42 5.02 4.51
CA THR A 62 8.00 5.41 5.80
C THR A 62 7.95 4.23 6.75
N GLN A 63 9.11 3.78 7.21
CA GLN A 63 9.17 2.81 8.29
C GLN A 63 8.94 3.52 9.62
N ASN A 64 8.05 2.96 10.46
CA ASN A 64 7.80 3.47 11.82
C ASN A 64 8.42 2.56 12.88
N ASN A 65 8.43 3.04 14.14
CA ASN A 65 8.91 2.28 15.28
C ASN A 65 7.77 1.64 16.10
N GLY A 66 6.52 1.75 15.63
CA GLY A 66 5.33 1.20 16.26
C GLY A 66 4.79 0.02 15.47
N ASP A 67 3.56 -0.41 15.79
CA ASP A 67 2.88 -1.54 15.14
C ASP A 67 1.90 -1.09 14.05
N GLU A 68 1.84 0.21 13.76
CA GLU A 68 0.88 0.77 12.79
C GLU A 68 1.29 0.45 11.36
N CYS A 69 0.35 -0.10 10.61
CA CYS A 69 0.43 -0.26 9.16
C CYS A 69 -0.66 0.58 8.49
N SER A 70 -0.30 1.37 7.49
CA SER A 70 -1.27 2.19 6.77
C SER A 70 -0.93 2.34 5.29
N VAL A 71 -1.97 2.51 4.48
CA VAL A 71 -1.89 2.88 3.07
C VAL A 71 -2.83 4.05 2.83
N ARG A 72 -2.30 5.17 2.39
CA ARG A 72 -3.04 6.39 2.09
C ARG A 72 -2.91 6.76 0.61
N LEU A 73 -4.03 6.96 -0.05
CA LEU A 73 -4.12 7.28 -1.46
C LEU A 73 -4.42 8.78 -1.64
N ASP A 74 -3.58 9.50 -2.36
CA ASP A 74 -3.73 10.93 -2.61
C ASP A 74 -3.86 11.22 -4.11
N TYR A 75 -5.05 11.61 -4.52
CA TYR A 75 -5.42 11.93 -5.90
C TYR A 75 -5.30 13.42 -6.22
N SER A 76 -4.94 14.26 -5.25
CA SER A 76 -4.98 15.72 -5.36
C SER A 76 -4.10 16.29 -6.48
N ALA A 77 -3.04 15.58 -6.84
CA ALA A 77 -2.12 15.98 -7.92
C ALA A 77 -2.72 15.77 -9.32
N ILE A 78 -3.74 14.93 -9.46
CA ILE A 78 -4.35 14.59 -10.75
C ILE A 78 -5.40 15.64 -11.10
N LYS A 79 -5.19 16.36 -12.20
CA LYS A 79 -6.10 17.44 -12.63
C LYS A 79 -7.33 16.95 -13.39
N ASP A 80 -7.26 15.76 -13.99
CA ASP A 80 -8.33 15.16 -14.76
C ASP A 80 -9.34 14.47 -13.83
N ALA A 81 -10.47 15.11 -13.60
CA ALA A 81 -11.50 14.63 -12.68
C ALA A 81 -12.17 13.32 -13.15
N GLU A 82 -12.34 13.15 -14.47
CA GLU A 82 -12.91 11.91 -15.04
C GLU A 82 -11.96 10.73 -14.85
N PHE A 83 -10.66 10.97 -15.03
CA PHE A 83 -9.64 9.96 -14.76
C PHE A 83 -9.58 9.59 -13.27
N VAL A 84 -9.66 10.58 -12.36
CA VAL A 84 -9.72 10.33 -10.91
C VAL A 84 -10.90 9.45 -10.56
N GLN A 85 -12.08 9.72 -11.13
CA GLN A 85 -13.27 8.90 -10.88
C GLN A 85 -13.07 7.45 -11.36
N LYS A 86 -12.58 7.26 -12.56
CA LYS A 86 -12.28 5.92 -13.12
C LYS A 86 -11.21 5.20 -12.30
N LEU A 87 -10.20 5.93 -11.84
CA LEU A 87 -9.13 5.37 -11.02
C LEU A 87 -9.68 4.88 -9.68
N LYS A 88 -10.51 5.67 -9.00
CA LYS A 88 -11.17 5.29 -7.75
C LYS A 88 -12.07 4.05 -7.88
N GLU A 89 -12.77 3.90 -9.00
CA GLU A 89 -13.61 2.74 -9.27
C GLU A 89 -12.80 1.45 -9.51
N LYS A 90 -11.63 1.58 -10.12
CA LYS A 90 -10.82 0.44 -10.56
C LYS A 90 -9.66 0.10 -9.65
N LEU A 91 -9.17 1.05 -8.87
CA LEU A 91 -8.07 0.82 -7.93
C LEU A 91 -8.49 -0.17 -6.85
N LYS A 92 -7.63 -1.13 -6.59
CA LYS A 92 -7.78 -2.13 -5.53
C LYS A 92 -6.56 -2.12 -4.63
N VAL A 93 -6.82 -2.16 -3.35
CA VAL A 93 -5.82 -2.43 -2.32
C VAL A 93 -6.23 -3.75 -1.66
N VAL A 94 -5.39 -4.76 -1.79
CA VAL A 94 -5.66 -6.12 -1.30
C VAL A 94 -4.60 -6.52 -0.30
N TYR A 95 -5.03 -6.96 0.88
CA TYR A 95 -4.16 -7.50 1.93
C TYR A 95 -4.25 -9.02 1.94
N ARG A 96 -3.14 -9.68 1.68
CA ARG A 96 -3.05 -11.15 1.70
C ARG A 96 -1.69 -11.59 2.24
N ASP A 97 -1.72 -12.51 3.20
CA ASP A 97 -0.51 -13.21 3.69
C ASP A 97 0.65 -12.28 4.09
N GLY A 98 0.34 -11.11 4.67
CA GLY A 98 1.33 -10.12 5.07
C GLY A 98 1.85 -9.25 3.92
N GLU A 99 1.23 -9.29 2.75
CA GLU A 99 1.51 -8.43 1.60
C GLU A 99 0.34 -7.47 1.33
N VAL A 100 0.65 -6.23 1.00
CA VAL A 100 -0.29 -5.27 0.42
C VAL A 100 -0.04 -5.15 -1.07
N LYS A 101 -1.04 -5.52 -1.87
CA LYS A 101 -1.02 -5.35 -3.32
C LYS A 101 -1.92 -4.21 -3.76
N ILE A 102 -1.36 -3.27 -4.52
CA ILE A 102 -2.05 -2.09 -5.03
C ILE A 102 -2.04 -2.15 -6.56
N GLY A 103 -3.20 -2.34 -7.15
CA GLY A 103 -3.32 -2.53 -8.59
C GLY A 103 -4.67 -2.10 -9.14
N LEU A 104 -4.89 -2.30 -10.44
CA LEU A 104 -6.13 -1.95 -11.12
C LEU A 104 -6.96 -3.20 -11.46
N ASN A 105 -8.25 -3.15 -11.16
CA ASN A 105 -9.20 -4.14 -11.67
C ASN A 105 -9.63 -3.76 -13.09
N GLY A 106 -8.88 -4.27 -14.07
CA GLY A 106 -9.09 -4.03 -15.50
C GLY A 106 -8.33 -2.80 -16.01
N LYS A 107 -8.56 -2.46 -17.29
CA LYS A 107 -7.81 -1.42 -17.98
C LYS A 107 -8.39 -0.03 -17.70
N VAL A 108 -7.52 0.94 -17.47
CA VAL A 108 -7.83 2.37 -17.37
C VAL A 108 -6.96 3.11 -18.39
N LYS A 109 -7.59 3.95 -19.23
CA LYS A 109 -6.81 4.82 -20.13
C LYS A 109 -6.19 5.95 -19.33
N VAL A 110 -4.87 5.95 -19.28
CA VAL A 110 -4.10 6.93 -18.52
C VAL A 110 -3.87 8.18 -19.36
N PRO A 111 -4.20 9.38 -18.87
CA PRO A 111 -3.87 10.64 -19.53
C PRO A 111 -2.34 10.82 -19.62
N ALA A 112 -1.86 11.33 -20.76
CA ALA A 112 -0.41 11.58 -20.96
C ALA A 112 0.20 12.49 -19.88
N ALA A 113 -0.58 13.40 -19.30
CA ALA A 113 -0.16 14.25 -18.19
C ALA A 113 0.26 13.46 -16.95
N CYS A 114 -0.30 12.28 -16.71
CA CYS A 114 0.02 11.40 -15.56
C CYS A 114 1.36 10.66 -15.73
N ASN A 115 2.00 10.74 -16.90
CA ASN A 115 3.37 10.28 -17.06
C ASN A 115 4.36 11.15 -16.27
N SER A 116 4.00 12.41 -15.98
CA SER A 116 4.75 13.28 -15.10
C SER A 116 4.48 12.97 -13.63
N GLU A 117 5.52 12.85 -12.82
CA GLU A 117 5.42 12.61 -11.38
C GLU A 117 4.53 13.64 -10.67
N LYS A 118 4.50 14.88 -11.16
CA LYS A 118 3.69 15.97 -10.58
C LYS A 118 2.19 15.79 -10.75
N ASN A 119 1.74 14.91 -11.66
CA ASN A 119 0.33 14.74 -12.02
C ASN A 119 -0.17 13.30 -11.85
N ARG A 120 0.49 12.48 -11.04
CA ARG A 120 0.07 11.09 -10.83
C ARG A 120 -0.44 10.85 -9.40
N LEU A 121 -1.06 9.70 -9.20
CA LEU A 121 -1.46 9.21 -7.89
C LEU A 121 -0.23 9.17 -6.97
N LYS A 122 -0.38 9.65 -5.75
CA LYS A 122 0.59 9.46 -4.68
C LYS A 122 0.06 8.45 -3.69
N ILE A 123 0.90 7.51 -3.30
CA ILE A 123 0.58 6.46 -2.35
C ILE A 123 1.57 6.59 -1.20
N TYR A 124 1.05 6.82 0.00
CA TYR A 124 1.86 6.88 1.22
C TYR A 124 1.64 5.59 1.99
N ILE A 125 2.72 4.87 2.26
CA ILE A 125 2.69 3.58 2.94
C ILE A 125 3.55 3.65 4.18
N THR A 126 3.03 3.15 5.29
CA THR A 126 3.75 3.07 6.55
C THR A 126 3.65 1.65 7.10
N SER A 127 4.76 1.08 7.56
CA SER A 127 4.78 -0.19 8.31
C SER A 127 6.00 -0.26 9.24
N PRO A 128 5.98 -1.11 10.28
CA PRO A 128 7.12 -1.27 11.19
C PRO A 128 8.30 -2.03 10.58
N ASP A 129 8.03 -2.86 9.59
CA ASP A 129 9.04 -3.69 8.91
C ASP A 129 8.69 -3.84 7.43
N LEU A 130 9.70 -4.02 6.58
CA LEU A 130 9.53 -4.24 5.15
C LEU A 130 10.54 -5.26 4.64
N VAL A 131 10.05 -6.40 4.17
CA VAL A 131 10.87 -7.51 3.68
C VAL A 131 10.83 -7.68 2.15
N LYS A 132 9.85 -7.04 1.48
CA LYS A 132 9.72 -7.10 0.02
C LYS A 132 9.14 -5.81 -0.55
N ILE A 133 9.70 -5.36 -1.65
CA ILE A 133 9.18 -4.32 -2.54
C ILE A 133 9.09 -4.92 -3.94
N ALA A 134 7.87 -4.98 -4.51
CA ALA A 134 7.64 -5.29 -5.91
C ALA A 134 7.07 -4.05 -6.61
N GLN A 135 7.78 -3.52 -7.59
CA GLN A 135 7.38 -2.38 -8.40
C GLN A 135 7.13 -2.86 -9.84
N GLU A 136 5.86 -3.19 -10.13
CA GLU A 136 5.44 -3.70 -11.44
C GLU A 136 4.83 -2.59 -12.32
N GLY A 137 4.33 -1.54 -11.71
CA GLY A 137 3.64 -0.44 -12.39
C GLY A 137 4.55 0.62 -13.02
N VAL A 138 3.97 1.79 -13.31
CA VAL A 138 4.70 2.94 -13.86
C VAL A 138 4.86 4.02 -12.81
N GLY A 139 6.08 4.34 -12.43
CA GLY A 139 6.33 5.38 -11.46
C GLY A 139 7.54 5.11 -10.58
N SER A 140 7.57 5.72 -9.42
CA SER A 140 8.73 5.60 -8.54
C SER A 140 8.34 5.25 -7.12
N PHE A 141 9.16 4.41 -6.50
CA PHE A 141 9.10 4.11 -5.08
C PHE A 141 10.19 4.90 -4.36
N TYR A 142 9.84 5.54 -3.26
CA TYR A 142 10.74 6.36 -2.45
C TYR A 142 10.71 5.90 -1.01
N ALA A 143 11.89 5.69 -0.42
CA ALA A 143 12.06 5.50 1.01
C ALA A 143 13.30 6.25 1.50
N LYS A 144 13.24 6.85 2.69
CA LYS A 144 14.42 7.48 3.29
C LYS A 144 15.35 6.45 3.90
N THR A 145 14.80 5.54 4.67
CA THR A 145 15.56 4.47 5.35
C THR A 145 14.68 3.24 5.46
N ILE A 146 15.27 2.08 5.23
CA ILE A 146 14.66 0.77 5.49
C ILE A 146 15.61 -0.02 6.37
N ASN A 147 15.10 -0.52 7.49
CA ASN A 147 15.81 -1.40 8.41
C ASN A 147 15.04 -2.73 8.50
N SER A 148 15.64 -3.80 8.04
CA SER A 148 15.02 -5.12 7.99
C SER A 148 16.08 -6.21 8.12
N ASP A 149 15.71 -7.37 8.64
CA ASP A 149 16.64 -8.51 8.63
C ASP A 149 16.93 -8.99 7.21
N ARG A 150 15.88 -9.02 6.38
CA ARG A 150 15.97 -9.40 4.96
C ARG A 150 15.10 -8.48 4.12
N LEU A 151 15.67 -7.92 3.06
CA LEU A 151 14.94 -7.11 2.10
C LEU A 151 15.14 -7.66 0.68
N LYS A 152 14.02 -7.87 -0.03
CA LYS A 152 13.99 -8.16 -1.46
C LYS A 152 13.37 -6.98 -2.20
N ILE A 153 14.01 -6.54 -3.28
CA ILE A 153 13.54 -5.47 -4.17
C ILE A 153 13.44 -6.04 -5.59
N ASP A 154 12.23 -6.10 -6.13
CA ASP A 154 11.93 -6.49 -7.49
C ASP A 154 11.38 -5.28 -8.25
N ASN A 155 12.09 -4.81 -9.27
CA ASN A 155 11.64 -3.74 -10.17
C ASN A 155 11.42 -4.32 -11.57
N GLU A 156 10.17 -4.59 -11.92
CA GLU A 156 9.76 -5.11 -13.22
C GLU A 156 9.04 -4.05 -14.07
N GLY A 157 8.66 -2.94 -13.45
CA GLY A 157 7.89 -1.87 -14.07
C GLY A 157 8.71 -0.85 -14.86
N VAL A 158 8.07 0.27 -15.17
CA VAL A 158 8.70 1.43 -15.81
C VAL A 158 8.85 2.54 -14.77
N GLY A 159 10.04 2.64 -14.19
CA GLY A 159 10.30 3.65 -13.17
C GLY A 159 11.50 3.35 -12.32
N SER A 160 11.54 3.91 -11.13
CA SER A 160 12.71 3.81 -10.28
C SER A 160 12.36 3.51 -8.84
N VAL A 161 13.13 2.64 -8.22
CA VAL A 161 13.17 2.49 -6.76
C VAL A 161 14.32 3.35 -6.23
N LYS A 162 14.03 4.27 -5.31
CA LYS A 162 15.00 5.21 -4.73
C LYS A 162 14.96 5.13 -3.22
N ILE A 163 16.05 4.66 -2.63
CA ILE A 163 16.17 4.47 -1.18
C ILE A 163 17.44 5.16 -0.69
N GLY A 164 17.30 6.05 0.28
CA GLY A 164 18.45 6.76 0.84
C GLY A 164 19.35 5.82 1.64
N LYS A 165 18.79 4.95 2.47
CA LYS A 165 19.59 4.02 3.27
C LYS A 165 18.89 2.68 3.48
N ILE A 166 19.66 1.59 3.33
CA ILE A 166 19.23 0.24 3.71
C ILE A 166 20.16 -0.29 4.81
N LEU A 167 19.55 -0.81 5.87
CA LEU A 167 20.19 -1.61 6.91
C LEU A 167 19.55 -3.00 6.85
N ALA A 168 20.24 -3.98 6.27
CA ALA A 168 19.70 -5.33 6.12
C ALA A 168 20.81 -6.37 6.22
N ASN A 169 20.59 -7.46 6.98
CA ASN A 169 21.54 -8.56 7.01
C ASN A 169 21.61 -9.27 5.65
N LYS A 170 20.45 -9.34 4.95
CA LYS A 170 20.40 -9.86 3.59
C LYS A 170 19.64 -8.90 2.67
N LEU A 171 20.26 -8.49 1.57
CA LEU A 171 19.66 -7.67 0.52
C LEU A 171 19.71 -8.42 -0.82
N GLU A 172 18.56 -8.54 -1.47
CA GLU A 172 18.41 -9.07 -2.82
C GLU A 172 17.73 -8.00 -3.69
N VAL A 173 18.34 -7.64 -4.80
CA VAL A 173 17.82 -6.63 -5.74
C VAL A 173 17.77 -7.24 -7.12
N THR A 174 16.60 -7.25 -7.75
CA THR A 174 16.38 -7.65 -9.13
C THR A 174 15.79 -6.47 -9.90
N ASN A 175 16.35 -6.14 -11.06
CA ASN A 175 15.84 -5.09 -11.93
C ASN A 175 15.69 -5.61 -13.36
N GLU A 176 14.51 -6.08 -13.69
CA GLU A 176 14.14 -6.58 -15.03
C GLU A 176 13.30 -5.55 -15.82
N GLY A 177 12.93 -4.44 -15.18
CA GLY A 177 12.11 -3.38 -15.76
C GLY A 177 12.90 -2.33 -16.55
N VAL A 178 12.17 -1.33 -17.03
CA VAL A 178 12.74 -0.13 -17.65
C VAL A 178 12.87 0.97 -16.60
N GLY A 179 14.03 1.06 -16.01
CA GLY A 179 14.28 2.04 -14.94
C GLY A 179 15.52 1.70 -14.14
N SER A 180 15.52 2.10 -12.88
CA SER A 180 16.69 1.90 -12.02
C SER A 180 16.32 1.64 -10.57
N VAL A 181 17.16 0.87 -9.89
CA VAL A 181 17.18 0.79 -8.43
C VAL A 181 18.37 1.58 -7.93
N ASN A 182 18.13 2.67 -7.21
CA ASN A 182 19.15 3.56 -6.67
C ASN A 182 19.09 3.51 -5.14
N ILE A 183 20.19 3.11 -4.53
CA ILE A 183 20.37 3.06 -3.09
C ILE A 183 21.61 3.85 -2.74
N ASP A 184 21.47 4.91 -1.92
CA ASP A 184 22.59 5.82 -1.64
C ASP A 184 23.58 5.22 -0.63
N ASP A 185 23.06 4.47 0.37
CA ASP A 185 23.87 3.86 1.44
C ASP A 185 23.30 2.48 1.80
N VAL A 186 24.16 1.48 1.84
CA VAL A 186 23.80 0.10 2.21
C VAL A 186 24.73 -0.39 3.31
N ALA A 187 24.16 -0.96 4.36
CA ALA A 187 24.92 -1.67 5.39
C ALA A 187 24.27 -3.03 5.64
N GLY A 188 25.07 -4.09 5.55
CA GLY A 188 24.65 -5.48 5.75
C GLY A 188 25.74 -6.46 5.36
N ASP A 189 25.46 -7.77 5.58
CA ASP A 189 26.48 -8.83 5.47
C ASP A 189 26.41 -9.59 4.13
N ASP A 190 25.21 -9.77 3.56
CA ASP A 190 24.97 -10.57 2.35
C ASP A 190 24.16 -9.75 1.34
N MET A 191 24.78 -9.41 0.21
CA MET A 191 24.18 -8.56 -0.82
C MET A 191 24.23 -9.24 -2.18
N ASN A 192 23.09 -9.45 -2.81
CA ASN A 192 22.96 -9.94 -4.17
C ASN A 192 22.22 -8.91 -5.03
N ILE A 193 22.85 -8.46 -6.10
CA ILE A 193 22.27 -7.47 -7.03
C ILE A 193 22.34 -8.05 -8.43
N ASP A 194 21.18 -8.24 -9.04
CA ASP A 194 20.98 -8.66 -10.41
C ASP A 194 20.30 -7.56 -11.22
N ASN A 195 20.83 -7.26 -12.42
CA ASN A 195 20.40 -6.07 -13.20
C ASN A 195 20.37 -6.38 -14.71
#